data_c413ee76987dd25026a84d2f5dc4e664
#
_entry.id   c413ee76987dd25026a84d2f5dc4e664
#
_cell.length_a   1.000
_cell.length_b   1.000
_cell.length_c   1.000
_cell.angle_alpha   90.00
_cell.angle_beta   90.00
_cell.angle_gamma   90.00
#
_symmetry.space_group_name_H-M   'P 1'
#
loop_
_entity.id
_entity.type
_entity.pdbx_description
1 polymer ?
#
loop_
_entity_poly.entity_id
_entity_poly.type
_entity_poly.pdbx_seq_one_letter_code
_entity_poly.pdbx_strand_id
1 'polypeptide(L)'
;MRSTHQGSAGPRFIRLIKTIYLTLAVCLFGLVGCATTPTYDDTGFEPLFDGKSLRGWELLNPKGGGYGVTNLVENGVTNAVIYCAQGGGGNLLSEKAYADFVLRFDFKLTAGANNGLAIRAPLKGGSLAYEAMELQILDNYGAEKKYNKKLRPNQFHGALYNIQGPSVLDAQRPVGEWNTQEVIAQGRRIIVKVNGRTILNADLNEVTDAKTLIKHPGILRPSGHIGFLGHNDEIFIKNIRIKELTTAQLDNRPPAGFEALFNGRNLAGWQGLLASPNDNPYKRATLAPEVRAEAQAKANEEAVAHWKVEDGQLIFDGQGRSLSTAREDYANYELHVDWKIAPKGDSGLYLRGTPQVQIWDPREEENPKGKFGSGGLYNNQAGVSDPLVKADYVTGSWNHFRILMIESRVHVFLNNQIVVKNTPLENYWDRKKPVLAEGPIELQAHSHPVWFKNIYIREIK
;
A
#
# COMPACT_ATOMS: atom_id res chain seq x y z
N MET A 1 79.07 29.99 -47.85
CA MET A 1 80.15 29.71 -46.89
C MET A 1 79.89 28.31 -46.39
N ARG A 2 80.62 27.32 -46.93
CA ARG A 2 81.65 26.53 -46.27
C ARG A 2 81.18 25.91 -44.95
N SER A 3 81.31 24.62 -44.65
CA SER A 3 82.20 23.52 -45.13
C SER A 3 81.72 22.24 -44.43
N THR A 4 81.58 21.09 -45.12
CA THR A 4 82.47 19.93 -45.09
C THR A 4 82.80 19.33 -43.71
N HIS A 5 82.59 18.04 -43.45
CA HIS A 5 83.40 16.85 -43.79
C HIS A 5 82.67 15.60 -43.25
N GLN A 6 82.42 14.56 -44.04
CA GLN A 6 83.26 13.34 -44.27
C GLN A 6 83.49 12.46 -43.02
N GLY A 7 82.99 11.27 -43.08
CA GLY A 7 83.55 9.97 -43.43
C GLY A 7 83.31 9.01 -42.29
N SER A 8 83.07 7.77 -42.37
CA SER A 8 83.70 6.70 -43.09
C SER A 8 82.89 5.38 -42.95
N ALA A 9 83.17 4.48 -43.85
CA ALA A 9 82.49 3.25 -44.17
C ALA A 9 82.81 2.03 -43.29
N GLY A 10 81.89 1.08 -43.31
CA GLY A 10 82.09 -0.36 -43.39
C GLY A 10 81.71 -1.19 -42.16
N PRO A 11 81.48 -2.50 -42.27
CA PRO A 11 80.96 -3.25 -43.40
C PRO A 11 79.69 -4.09 -43.12
N ARG A 12 79.09 -4.59 -44.15
CA ARG A 12 77.93 -5.51 -44.27
C ARG A 12 77.99 -6.74 -43.38
N PHE A 13 76.84 -7.01 -42.71
CA PHE A 13 76.40 -8.36 -42.39
C PHE A 13 74.89 -8.56 -42.81
N ILE A 14 74.69 -9.39 -43.82
CA ILE A 14 73.42 -9.86 -44.28
C ILE A 14 72.95 -10.85 -43.26
N ARG A 15 71.81 -10.62 -42.63
CA ARG A 15 71.00 -11.65 -41.95
C ARG A 15 69.63 -11.67 -42.51
N LEU A 16 69.31 -12.80 -43.12
CA LEU A 16 67.98 -13.23 -43.58
C LEU A 16 67.03 -13.31 -42.40
N ILE A 17 65.97 -12.48 -42.33
CA ILE A 17 64.91 -12.63 -41.42
C ILE A 17 63.71 -13.10 -42.19
N LYS A 18 63.30 -14.36 -41.92
CA LYS A 18 62.06 -14.96 -42.39
C LYS A 18 60.88 -14.21 -41.78
N THR A 19 60.04 -13.61 -42.62
CA THR A 19 58.80 -13.01 -42.23
C THR A 19 57.79 -14.12 -41.89
N ILE A 20 57.49 -14.31 -40.61
CA ILE A 20 56.35 -15.17 -40.15
C ILE A 20 55.13 -14.24 -40.10
N TYR A 21 54.20 -14.43 -41.01
CA TYR A 21 52.86 -13.83 -40.91
C TYR A 21 52.10 -14.59 -39.81
N LEU A 22 51.96 -13.98 -38.64
CA LEU A 22 51.07 -14.45 -37.58
C LEU A 22 49.71 -13.83 -37.85
N THR A 23 48.78 -14.64 -38.39
CA THR A 23 47.39 -14.27 -38.57
C THR A 23 46.75 -14.28 -37.20
N LEU A 24 46.52 -13.10 -36.61
CA LEU A 24 45.74 -12.95 -35.37
C LEU A 24 44.25 -13.13 -35.73
N ALA A 25 43.71 -14.33 -35.52
CA ALA A 25 42.29 -14.56 -35.52
C ALA A 25 41.73 -13.94 -34.21
N VAL A 26 41.14 -12.75 -34.31
CA VAL A 26 40.36 -12.16 -33.23
C VAL A 26 39.03 -12.93 -33.15
N CYS A 27 38.99 -13.94 -32.28
CA CYS A 27 37.73 -14.52 -31.84
C CYS A 27 37.00 -13.47 -31.00
N LEU A 28 36.06 -12.73 -31.59
CA LEU A 28 35.05 -12.02 -30.86
C LEU A 28 34.14 -13.06 -30.18
N PHE A 29 34.49 -13.47 -28.97
CA PHE A 29 33.54 -14.08 -28.07
C PHE A 29 32.57 -12.96 -27.68
N GLY A 30 31.41 -12.92 -28.36
CA GLY A 30 30.26 -12.17 -27.90
C GLY A 30 29.95 -12.68 -26.50
N LEU A 31 30.15 -11.85 -25.48
CA LEU A 31 29.59 -12.02 -24.17
C LEU A 31 28.07 -11.91 -24.33
N VAL A 32 27.43 -13.01 -24.69
CA VAL A 32 26.01 -13.18 -24.43
C VAL A 32 25.88 -13.16 -22.92
N GLY A 33 25.58 -12.00 -22.37
CA GLY A 33 25.25 -11.86 -20.98
C GLY A 33 24.06 -12.76 -20.69
N CYS A 34 24.32 -13.92 -20.10
CA CYS A 34 23.29 -14.79 -19.58
C CYS A 34 22.60 -13.97 -18.48
N ALA A 35 21.46 -13.33 -18.80
CA ALA A 35 20.64 -12.67 -17.82
C ALA A 35 20.23 -13.76 -16.82
N THR A 36 20.88 -13.76 -15.65
CA THR A 36 20.54 -14.69 -14.56
C THR A 36 19.07 -14.47 -14.21
N THR A 37 18.27 -15.50 -14.38
CA THR A 37 16.89 -15.47 -13.92
C THR A 37 16.91 -15.23 -12.41
N PRO A 38 16.18 -14.22 -11.90
CA PRO A 38 16.15 -13.99 -10.45
C PRO A 38 15.69 -15.27 -9.74
N THR A 39 16.46 -15.74 -8.78
CA THR A 39 16.04 -16.81 -7.88
C THR A 39 15.12 -16.21 -6.84
N TYR A 40 13.90 -16.71 -6.74
CA TYR A 40 12.93 -16.27 -5.74
C TYR A 40 12.92 -17.24 -4.58
N ASP A 41 12.92 -16.72 -3.36
CA ASP A 41 12.57 -17.50 -2.18
C ASP A 41 11.04 -17.68 -2.15
N ASP A 42 10.59 -18.91 -2.30
CA ASP A 42 9.18 -19.29 -2.29
C ASP A 42 8.72 -19.85 -0.92
N THR A 43 9.51 -19.68 0.14
CA THR A 43 9.15 -20.08 1.50
C THR A 43 7.83 -19.44 1.93
N GLY A 44 6.86 -20.27 2.29
CA GLY A 44 5.53 -19.86 2.73
C GLY A 44 4.58 -19.46 1.60
N PHE A 45 4.93 -19.76 0.33
CA PHE A 45 3.99 -19.63 -0.78
C PHE A 45 3.18 -20.91 -0.96
N GLU A 46 1.90 -20.74 -1.26
CA GLU A 46 0.98 -21.78 -1.66
C GLU A 46 0.62 -21.65 -3.13
N PRO A 47 0.51 -22.77 -3.89
CA PRO A 47 0.12 -22.72 -5.29
C PRO A 47 -1.37 -22.34 -5.41
N LEU A 48 -1.68 -21.39 -6.31
CA LEU A 48 -3.05 -21.06 -6.74
C LEU A 48 -3.46 -21.78 -8.03
N PHE A 49 -2.54 -22.43 -8.70
CA PHE A 49 -2.79 -23.23 -9.91
C PHE A 49 -2.19 -24.61 -9.74
N ASP A 50 -3.03 -25.65 -9.88
CA ASP A 50 -2.66 -27.05 -9.68
C ASP A 50 -1.95 -27.69 -10.89
N GLY A 51 -1.77 -26.93 -11.98
CA GLY A 51 -1.20 -27.42 -13.22
C GLY A 51 -2.12 -28.34 -14.04
N LYS A 52 -3.39 -28.51 -13.65
CA LYS A 52 -4.31 -29.48 -14.27
C LYS A 52 -5.67 -28.89 -14.62
N SER A 53 -6.19 -27.99 -13.78
CA SER A 53 -7.57 -27.50 -13.88
C SER A 53 -7.69 -26.07 -13.38
N LEU A 54 -8.88 -25.47 -13.62
CA LEU A 54 -9.26 -24.19 -13.04
C LEU A 54 -9.94 -24.34 -11.66
N ARG A 55 -9.69 -25.44 -10.94
CA ARG A 55 -10.21 -25.62 -9.59
C ARG A 55 -9.68 -24.53 -8.65
N GLY A 56 -10.57 -23.91 -7.88
CA GLY A 56 -10.25 -22.75 -7.04
C GLY A 56 -10.36 -21.41 -7.77
N TRP A 57 -10.86 -21.46 -9.02
CA TRP A 57 -11.10 -20.28 -9.85
C TRP A 57 -12.53 -20.25 -10.38
N GLU A 58 -13.14 -19.09 -10.41
CA GLU A 58 -14.47 -18.82 -10.98
C GLU A 58 -14.34 -17.96 -12.23
N LEU A 59 -14.91 -18.40 -13.35
CA LEU A 59 -14.93 -17.65 -14.60
C LEU A 59 -16.23 -16.88 -14.71
N LEU A 60 -16.15 -15.56 -14.54
CA LEU A 60 -17.27 -14.64 -14.66
C LEU A 60 -17.33 -14.03 -16.05
N ASN A 61 -18.56 -13.89 -16.56
CA ASN A 61 -18.86 -13.25 -17.87
C ASN A 61 -17.97 -13.78 -18.99
N PRO A 62 -17.91 -15.10 -19.22
CA PRO A 62 -17.05 -15.69 -20.26
C PRO A 62 -17.38 -15.14 -21.64
N LYS A 63 -16.36 -14.92 -22.47
CA LYS A 63 -16.47 -14.50 -23.86
C LYS A 63 -15.65 -15.43 -24.72
N GLY A 64 -16.17 -15.81 -25.89
CA GLY A 64 -15.47 -16.72 -26.81
C GLY A 64 -15.00 -17.99 -26.13
N GLY A 65 -13.75 -18.39 -26.32
CA GLY A 65 -13.13 -19.55 -25.67
C GLY A 65 -12.80 -19.35 -24.17
N GLY A 66 -12.98 -18.14 -23.62
CA GLY A 66 -12.73 -17.83 -22.21
C GLY A 66 -11.29 -18.10 -21.78
N TYR A 67 -11.17 -18.67 -20.58
CA TYR A 67 -9.92 -19.17 -20.04
C TYR A 67 -9.95 -20.71 -19.98
N GLY A 68 -8.79 -21.34 -20.17
CA GLY A 68 -8.63 -22.79 -20.09
C GLY A 68 -7.25 -23.18 -19.62
N VAL A 69 -7.03 -24.50 -19.53
CA VAL A 69 -5.72 -25.08 -19.17
C VAL A 69 -5.21 -25.86 -20.35
N THR A 70 -3.92 -25.74 -20.67
CA THR A 70 -3.23 -26.50 -21.71
C THR A 70 -1.78 -26.76 -21.33
N ASN A 71 -1.12 -27.59 -22.14
CA ASN A 71 0.31 -27.85 -22.04
C ASN A 71 1.05 -27.17 -23.18
N LEU A 72 2.00 -26.31 -22.87
CA LEU A 72 2.93 -25.73 -23.82
C LEU A 72 4.25 -26.50 -23.78
N VAL A 73 4.69 -27.00 -24.96
CA VAL A 73 6.01 -27.64 -25.09
C VAL A 73 6.98 -26.62 -25.69
N GLU A 74 7.99 -26.23 -24.93
CA GLU A 74 9.00 -25.26 -25.33
C GLU A 74 10.38 -25.79 -24.97
N ASN A 75 11.28 -25.86 -25.95
CA ASN A 75 12.64 -26.38 -25.77
C ASN A 75 12.69 -27.76 -25.09
N GLY A 76 11.74 -28.63 -25.41
CA GLY A 76 11.62 -29.96 -24.81
C GLY A 76 11.05 -30.01 -23.39
N VAL A 77 10.64 -28.85 -22.82
CA VAL A 77 10.01 -28.76 -21.51
C VAL A 77 8.52 -28.56 -21.66
N THR A 78 7.72 -29.40 -21.02
CA THR A 78 6.26 -29.26 -20.97
C THR A 78 5.87 -28.40 -19.80
N ASN A 79 5.17 -27.28 -20.05
CA ASN A 79 4.64 -26.38 -19.04
C ASN A 79 3.11 -26.44 -19.05
N ALA A 80 2.50 -26.80 -17.93
CA ALA A 80 1.07 -26.61 -17.73
C ALA A 80 0.77 -25.11 -17.51
N VAL A 81 -0.16 -24.56 -18.27
CA VAL A 81 -0.47 -23.14 -18.26
C VAL A 81 -1.98 -22.90 -18.26
N ILE A 82 -2.40 -21.82 -17.58
CA ILE A 82 -3.68 -21.19 -17.86
C ILE A 82 -3.49 -20.31 -19.10
N TYR A 83 -4.42 -20.35 -20.01
CA TYR A 83 -4.44 -19.43 -21.17
C TYR A 83 -5.75 -18.65 -21.22
N CYS A 84 -5.69 -17.43 -21.72
CA CYS A 84 -6.85 -16.70 -22.23
C CYS A 84 -6.89 -16.93 -23.76
N ALA A 85 -8.01 -17.38 -24.28
CA ALA A 85 -8.12 -17.69 -25.71
C ALA A 85 -8.13 -16.40 -26.55
N GLN A 86 -7.52 -16.47 -27.74
CA GLN A 86 -7.66 -15.40 -28.73
C GLN A 86 -9.15 -15.22 -29.13
N GLY A 87 -9.63 -13.98 -29.08
CA GLY A 87 -11.06 -13.65 -29.25
C GLY A 87 -11.92 -14.02 -28.06
N GLY A 88 -11.28 -14.50 -26.98
CA GLY A 88 -11.94 -14.91 -25.73
C GLY A 88 -11.68 -13.96 -24.57
N GLY A 89 -12.12 -14.34 -23.40
CA GLY A 89 -11.92 -13.57 -22.16
C GLY A 89 -13.00 -13.83 -21.13
N GLY A 90 -13.30 -12.82 -20.38
CA GLY A 90 -14.08 -12.86 -19.14
C GLY A 90 -13.15 -12.55 -17.96
N ASN A 91 -13.64 -12.76 -16.76
CA ASN A 91 -12.88 -12.49 -15.55
C ASN A 91 -12.66 -13.82 -14.81
N LEU A 92 -11.43 -14.29 -14.76
CA LEU A 92 -11.06 -15.51 -14.03
C LEU A 92 -10.60 -15.12 -12.64
N LEU A 93 -11.43 -15.28 -11.61
CA LEU A 93 -11.16 -14.87 -10.24
C LEU A 93 -10.95 -16.07 -9.32
N SER A 94 -10.08 -15.93 -8.30
CA SER A 94 -9.93 -16.93 -7.25
C SER A 94 -11.23 -17.07 -6.43
N GLU A 95 -11.60 -18.27 -6.04
CA GLU A 95 -12.76 -18.49 -5.13
C GLU A 95 -12.49 -17.92 -3.73
N LYS A 96 -11.24 -17.98 -3.25
CA LYS A 96 -10.83 -17.40 -1.98
C LYS A 96 -10.53 -15.91 -2.14
N ALA A 97 -10.96 -15.10 -1.17
CA ALA A 97 -10.60 -13.70 -1.06
C ALA A 97 -9.31 -13.52 -0.23
N TYR A 98 -8.55 -12.50 -0.58
CA TYR A 98 -7.27 -12.17 0.05
C TYR A 98 -7.23 -10.71 0.45
N ALA A 99 -6.61 -10.40 1.59
CA ALA A 99 -6.41 -9.03 2.09
C ALA A 99 -4.99 -8.54 1.77
N ASP A 100 -4.02 -9.00 2.54
CA ASP A 100 -2.61 -8.68 2.40
C ASP A 100 -1.86 -9.93 1.92
N PHE A 101 -1.07 -9.79 0.86
CA PHE A 101 -0.43 -10.92 0.22
C PHE A 101 0.79 -10.53 -0.62
N VAL A 102 1.63 -11.53 -0.91
CA VAL A 102 2.56 -11.52 -2.03
C VAL A 102 2.07 -12.54 -3.05
N LEU A 103 1.75 -12.09 -4.24
CA LEU A 103 1.38 -12.95 -5.39
C LEU A 103 2.57 -13.00 -6.34
N ARG A 104 2.92 -14.20 -6.84
CA ARG A 104 3.87 -14.39 -7.93
C ARG A 104 3.26 -15.25 -9.01
N PHE A 105 3.54 -14.91 -10.25
CA PHE A 105 3.18 -15.71 -11.41
C PHE A 105 4.09 -15.41 -12.58
N ASP A 106 4.18 -16.35 -13.49
CA ASP A 106 4.85 -16.13 -14.76
C ASP A 106 3.81 -15.90 -15.84
N PHE A 107 4.06 -14.94 -16.72
CA PHE A 107 3.21 -14.62 -17.84
C PHE A 107 3.99 -14.53 -19.15
N LYS A 108 3.33 -14.88 -20.27
CA LYS A 108 3.86 -14.72 -21.62
C LYS A 108 2.79 -14.08 -22.50
N LEU A 109 3.16 -13.00 -23.17
CA LEU A 109 2.27 -12.22 -24.03
C LEU A 109 2.46 -12.59 -25.50
N THR A 110 1.38 -12.56 -26.28
CA THR A 110 1.40 -12.46 -27.73
C THR A 110 1.51 -10.99 -28.16
N ALA A 111 1.80 -10.74 -29.43
CA ALA A 111 2.00 -9.36 -29.92
C ALA A 111 0.73 -8.52 -29.80
N GLY A 112 0.84 -7.40 -29.11
CA GLY A 112 -0.26 -6.47 -28.83
C GLY A 112 -1.27 -6.99 -27.82
N ALA A 113 -0.93 -8.03 -27.05
CA ALA A 113 -1.83 -8.61 -26.06
C ALA A 113 -2.14 -7.66 -24.91
N ASN A 114 -3.41 -7.69 -24.51
CA ASN A 114 -3.97 -6.95 -23.39
C ASN A 114 -4.69 -7.89 -22.41
N ASN A 115 -4.41 -7.74 -21.16
CA ASN A 115 -5.05 -8.42 -20.04
C ASN A 115 -4.89 -7.54 -18.79
N GLY A 116 -5.48 -7.92 -17.68
CA GLY A 116 -5.31 -7.24 -16.41
C GLY A 116 -5.22 -8.23 -15.25
N LEU A 117 -4.52 -7.88 -14.21
CA LEU A 117 -4.59 -8.57 -12.92
C LEU A 117 -5.48 -7.76 -12.00
N ALA A 118 -6.66 -8.28 -11.68
CA ALA A 118 -7.52 -7.73 -10.64
C ALA A 118 -7.02 -8.17 -9.26
N ILE A 119 -6.96 -7.26 -8.32
CA ILE A 119 -6.73 -7.55 -6.90
C ILE A 119 -7.84 -6.93 -6.07
N ARG A 120 -8.20 -7.59 -4.96
CA ARG A 120 -9.31 -7.20 -4.08
C ARG A 120 -10.64 -7.02 -4.83
N ALA A 121 -10.88 -7.86 -5.83
CA ALA A 121 -12.08 -7.82 -6.67
C ALA A 121 -13.33 -8.33 -5.94
N PRO A 122 -14.52 -7.79 -6.22
CA PRO A 122 -15.77 -8.42 -5.86
C PRO A 122 -16.12 -9.54 -6.85
N LEU A 123 -16.83 -10.59 -6.45
CA LEU A 123 -17.40 -11.60 -7.37
C LEU A 123 -18.62 -11.09 -8.14
N LYS A 124 -19.24 -10.00 -7.70
CA LYS A 124 -20.40 -9.37 -8.33
C LYS A 124 -20.13 -7.89 -8.46
N GLY A 125 -20.62 -7.28 -9.54
CA GLY A 125 -20.45 -5.84 -9.78
C GLY A 125 -20.41 -5.50 -11.26
N GLY A 126 -20.00 -4.27 -11.54
CA GLY A 126 -19.84 -3.74 -12.89
C GLY A 126 -18.50 -4.12 -13.52
N SER A 127 -17.80 -3.14 -14.08
CA SER A 127 -16.47 -3.36 -14.67
C SER A 127 -15.41 -3.59 -13.60
N LEU A 128 -14.81 -4.78 -13.57
CA LEU A 128 -13.78 -5.11 -12.57
C LEU A 128 -12.50 -4.28 -12.73
N ALA A 129 -12.26 -3.66 -13.88
CA ALA A 129 -11.18 -2.68 -14.05
C ALA A 129 -11.32 -1.47 -13.10
N TYR A 130 -12.53 -1.21 -12.59
CA TYR A 130 -12.85 -0.11 -11.68
C TYR A 130 -13.33 -0.58 -10.31
N GLU A 131 -14.16 -1.63 -10.28
CA GLU A 131 -14.71 -2.21 -9.04
C GLU A 131 -13.65 -2.95 -8.20
N ALA A 132 -12.61 -3.46 -8.86
CA ALA A 132 -11.37 -3.96 -8.28
C ALA A 132 -10.26 -2.90 -8.41
N MET A 133 -9.03 -3.28 -8.05
CA MET A 133 -7.82 -2.60 -8.51
C MET A 133 -7.22 -3.45 -9.64
N GLU A 134 -7.19 -2.90 -10.86
CA GLU A 134 -6.54 -3.56 -11.99
C GLU A 134 -5.07 -3.15 -12.08
N LEU A 135 -4.20 -4.14 -12.09
CA LEU A 135 -2.79 -3.99 -12.44
C LEU A 135 -2.62 -4.45 -13.90
N GLN A 136 -2.24 -3.53 -14.77
CA GLN A 136 -2.23 -3.77 -16.21
C GLN A 136 -1.23 -4.86 -16.62
N ILE A 137 -1.65 -5.81 -17.46
CA ILE A 137 -0.80 -6.80 -18.13
C ILE A 137 -0.88 -6.54 -19.63
N LEU A 138 0.18 -5.99 -20.24
CA LEU A 138 0.12 -5.42 -21.57
C LEU A 138 1.45 -5.52 -22.32
N ASP A 139 1.40 -5.86 -23.60
CA ASP A 139 2.46 -5.49 -24.53
C ASP A 139 2.32 -4.02 -24.90
N ASN A 140 3.06 -3.14 -24.25
CA ASN A 140 2.90 -1.71 -24.34
C ASN A 140 2.97 -1.18 -25.79
N TYR A 141 4.02 -1.54 -26.50
CA TYR A 141 4.27 -1.02 -27.86
C TYR A 141 3.42 -1.72 -28.92
N GLY A 142 3.17 -3.01 -28.77
CA GLY A 142 2.27 -3.76 -29.64
C GLY A 142 0.83 -3.29 -29.51
N ALA A 143 0.39 -2.96 -28.29
CA ALA A 143 -0.95 -2.40 -28.05
C ALA A 143 -1.10 -1.00 -28.67
N GLU A 144 -0.12 -0.10 -28.54
CA GLU A 144 -0.15 1.20 -29.21
C GLU A 144 -0.32 1.05 -30.71
N LYS A 145 0.43 0.12 -31.32
CA LYS A 145 0.35 -0.18 -32.75
C LYS A 145 -1.01 -0.78 -33.13
N LYS A 146 -1.49 -1.76 -32.35
CA LYS A 146 -2.77 -2.46 -32.57
C LYS A 146 -3.97 -1.51 -32.53
N TYR A 147 -3.97 -0.62 -31.52
CA TYR A 147 -5.08 0.32 -31.34
C TYR A 147 -4.87 1.66 -32.03
N ASN A 148 -3.76 1.84 -32.75
CA ASN A 148 -3.36 3.11 -33.38
C ASN A 148 -3.51 4.31 -32.41
N LYS A 149 -3.05 4.14 -31.16
CA LYS A 149 -3.25 5.10 -30.09
C LYS A 149 -2.08 5.08 -29.12
N LYS A 150 -1.60 6.25 -28.72
CA LYS A 150 -0.63 6.38 -27.63
C LYS A 150 -1.27 6.09 -26.29
N LEU A 151 -0.59 5.28 -25.49
CA LEU A 151 -1.00 4.98 -24.14
C LEU A 151 -0.63 6.15 -23.20
N ARG A 152 -1.48 6.39 -22.23
CA ARG A 152 -1.16 7.28 -21.13
C ARG A 152 -0.22 6.56 -20.14
N PRO A 153 0.60 7.29 -19.33
CA PRO A 153 1.50 6.66 -18.38
C PRO A 153 0.83 5.63 -17.45
N ASN A 154 -0.41 5.90 -17.02
CA ASN A 154 -1.20 5.04 -16.14
C ASN A 154 -1.99 3.93 -16.88
N GLN A 155 -1.59 3.58 -18.10
CA GLN A 155 -2.13 2.48 -18.90
C GLN A 155 -1.05 1.48 -19.34
N PHE A 156 0.21 1.74 -19.06
CA PHE A 156 1.31 0.82 -19.35
C PHE A 156 1.26 -0.42 -18.45
N HIS A 157 1.96 -1.47 -18.86
CA HIS A 157 2.11 -2.69 -18.07
C HIS A 157 2.54 -2.39 -16.63
N GLY A 158 1.90 -3.03 -15.66
CA GLY A 158 2.15 -2.84 -14.24
C GLY A 158 1.56 -1.57 -13.63
N ALA A 159 0.92 -0.71 -14.42
CA ALA A 159 0.18 0.43 -13.89
C ALA A 159 -0.97 -0.02 -12.98
N LEU A 160 -1.23 0.72 -11.92
CA LEU A 160 -2.53 0.74 -11.28
C LEU A 160 -3.46 1.52 -12.22
N TYR A 161 -4.28 0.78 -12.98
CA TYR A 161 -4.95 1.25 -14.19
C TYR A 161 -5.74 2.54 -13.99
N ASN A 162 -5.45 3.53 -14.85
CA ASN A 162 -6.00 4.89 -14.80
C ASN A 162 -5.76 5.68 -13.51
N ILE A 163 -4.92 5.19 -12.60
CA ILE A 163 -4.58 5.83 -11.33
C ILE A 163 -3.10 6.25 -11.34
N GLN A 164 -2.19 5.28 -11.30
CA GLN A 164 -0.75 5.54 -11.23
C GLN A 164 0.01 4.67 -12.23
N GLY A 165 0.87 5.30 -13.02
CA GLY A 165 1.74 4.62 -13.98
C GLY A 165 2.98 4.02 -13.32
N PRO A 166 3.62 3.04 -13.99
CA PRO A 166 4.91 2.52 -13.57
C PRO A 166 6.03 3.56 -13.73
N SER A 167 7.03 3.47 -12.89
CA SER A 167 8.25 4.29 -12.96
C SER A 167 9.31 3.72 -13.91
N VAL A 168 9.16 2.45 -14.32
CA VAL A 168 10.09 1.71 -15.18
C VAL A 168 9.28 1.00 -16.27
N LEU A 169 9.62 1.22 -17.55
CA LEU A 169 8.88 0.68 -18.70
C LEU A 169 9.58 -0.48 -19.41
N ASP A 170 10.87 -0.70 -19.16
CA ASP A 170 11.74 -1.66 -19.86
C ASP A 170 12.07 -2.90 -19.00
N ALA A 171 11.19 -3.25 -18.06
CA ALA A 171 11.38 -4.41 -17.19
C ALA A 171 10.90 -5.73 -17.81
N GLN A 172 10.04 -5.67 -18.85
CA GLN A 172 9.57 -6.85 -19.55
C GLN A 172 10.64 -7.38 -20.51
N ARG A 173 10.65 -8.70 -20.67
CA ARG A 173 11.34 -9.37 -21.78
C ARG A 173 10.54 -9.23 -23.05
N PRO A 174 11.15 -9.49 -24.24
CA PRO A 174 10.45 -9.45 -25.51
C PRO A 174 9.16 -10.29 -25.54
N VAL A 175 8.20 -9.88 -26.38
CA VAL A 175 6.98 -10.63 -26.63
C VAL A 175 7.31 -12.08 -27.03
N GLY A 176 6.56 -13.04 -26.48
CA GLY A 176 6.80 -14.47 -26.65
C GLY A 176 7.75 -15.07 -25.60
N GLU A 177 8.38 -14.26 -24.76
CA GLU A 177 9.20 -14.75 -23.66
C GLU A 177 8.44 -14.73 -22.32
N TRP A 178 8.82 -15.63 -21.41
CA TRP A 178 8.28 -15.68 -20.07
C TRP A 178 8.83 -14.56 -19.19
N ASN A 179 7.93 -13.87 -18.53
CA ASN A 179 8.21 -12.86 -17.51
C ASN A 179 7.68 -13.33 -16.17
N THR A 180 8.35 -12.99 -15.07
CA THR A 180 7.84 -13.19 -13.71
C THR A 180 7.34 -11.87 -13.14
N GLN A 181 6.10 -11.85 -12.68
CA GLN A 181 5.54 -10.71 -11.95
C GLN A 181 5.34 -11.07 -10.47
N GLU A 182 5.73 -10.14 -9.61
CA GLU A 182 5.45 -10.17 -8.18
C GLU A 182 4.60 -8.96 -7.83
N VAL A 183 3.51 -9.21 -7.11
CA VAL A 183 2.62 -8.17 -6.57
C VAL A 183 2.57 -8.30 -5.07
N ILE A 184 2.91 -7.21 -4.38
CA ILE A 184 2.79 -7.09 -2.92
C ILE A 184 1.63 -6.15 -2.66
N ALA A 185 0.54 -6.67 -2.10
CA ALA A 185 -0.57 -5.88 -1.59
C ALA A 185 -0.50 -5.91 -0.06
N GLN A 186 -0.22 -4.78 0.55
CA GLN A 186 0.00 -4.66 1.99
C GLN A 186 -0.73 -3.43 2.51
N GLY A 187 -1.83 -3.61 3.22
CA GLY A 187 -2.68 -2.50 3.65
C GLY A 187 -3.03 -1.60 2.47
N ARG A 188 -2.58 -0.38 2.53
CA ARG A 188 -2.81 0.63 1.48
C ARG A 188 -1.66 0.74 0.46
N ARG A 189 -0.64 -0.11 0.53
CA ARG A 189 0.51 -0.09 -0.37
C ARG A 189 0.44 -1.21 -1.40
N ILE A 190 0.65 -0.85 -2.65
CA ILE A 190 0.71 -1.80 -3.77
C ILE A 190 2.07 -1.67 -4.46
N ILE A 191 2.81 -2.76 -4.49
CA ILE A 191 4.11 -2.81 -5.18
C ILE A 191 4.02 -3.85 -6.29
N VAL A 192 4.47 -3.49 -7.49
CA VAL A 192 4.59 -4.42 -8.61
C VAL A 192 6.05 -4.52 -9.02
N LYS A 193 6.54 -5.75 -9.13
CA LYS A 193 7.86 -6.04 -9.68
C LYS A 193 7.71 -6.92 -10.91
N VAL A 194 8.54 -6.68 -11.92
CA VAL A 194 8.66 -7.50 -13.12
C VAL A 194 10.11 -7.92 -13.27
N ASN A 195 10.36 -9.22 -13.38
CA ASN A 195 11.70 -9.81 -13.49
C ASN A 195 12.66 -9.30 -12.38
N GLY A 196 12.14 -9.14 -11.15
CA GLY A 196 12.88 -8.66 -9.98
C GLY A 196 13.01 -7.14 -9.86
N ARG A 197 12.67 -6.35 -10.90
CA ARG A 197 12.72 -4.88 -10.84
C ARG A 197 11.40 -4.31 -10.35
N THR A 198 11.41 -3.47 -9.34
CA THR A 198 10.23 -2.71 -8.91
C THR A 198 9.86 -1.70 -9.98
N ILE A 199 8.64 -1.80 -10.51
CA ILE A 199 8.12 -0.91 -11.54
C ILE A 199 7.00 0.00 -11.04
N LEU A 200 6.26 -0.43 -10.01
CA LEU A 200 5.24 0.38 -9.33
C LEU A 200 5.44 0.28 -7.82
N ASN A 201 5.26 1.39 -7.14
CA ASN A 201 5.20 1.47 -5.69
C ASN A 201 4.19 2.57 -5.33
N ALA A 202 2.93 2.15 -5.21
CA ALA A 202 1.79 3.05 -5.01
C ALA A 202 1.37 3.05 -3.53
N ASP A 203 1.18 4.24 -2.98
CA ASP A 203 0.47 4.45 -1.71
C ASP A 203 -0.96 4.92 -2.03
N LEU A 204 -1.93 4.06 -1.78
CA LEU A 204 -3.35 4.37 -2.04
C LEU A 204 -3.88 5.52 -1.17
N ASN A 205 -3.18 5.92 -0.11
CA ASN A 205 -3.52 7.09 0.69
C ASN A 205 -3.25 8.41 -0.04
N GLU A 206 -2.41 8.40 -1.07
CA GLU A 206 -2.15 9.57 -1.90
C GLU A 206 -3.29 9.83 -2.91
N VAL A 207 -4.20 8.86 -3.12
CA VAL A 207 -5.36 9.01 -3.99
C VAL A 207 -6.47 9.70 -3.21
N THR A 208 -6.54 11.03 -3.29
CA THR A 208 -7.49 11.86 -2.53
C THR A 208 -8.53 12.55 -3.43
N ASP A 209 -8.42 12.44 -4.74
CA ASP A 209 -9.38 13.02 -5.68
C ASP A 209 -10.71 12.25 -5.65
N ALA A 210 -11.78 12.96 -5.28
CA ALA A 210 -13.12 12.37 -5.12
C ALA A 210 -13.65 11.74 -6.41
N LYS A 211 -13.36 12.32 -7.59
CA LYS A 211 -13.80 11.74 -8.87
C LYS A 211 -13.11 10.42 -9.15
N THR A 212 -11.81 10.32 -8.84
CA THR A 212 -11.05 9.09 -8.95
C THR A 212 -11.58 8.03 -8.00
N LEU A 213 -11.86 8.37 -6.73
CA LEU A 213 -12.39 7.43 -5.73
C LEU A 213 -13.80 6.93 -6.09
N ILE A 214 -14.68 7.80 -6.61
CA ILE A 214 -16.01 7.40 -7.10
C ILE A 214 -15.89 6.45 -8.30
N LYS A 215 -14.96 6.75 -9.21
CA LYS A 215 -14.75 5.93 -10.41
C LYS A 215 -14.06 4.61 -10.15
N HIS A 216 -13.19 4.57 -9.15
CA HIS A 216 -12.37 3.41 -8.78
C HIS A 216 -12.63 2.98 -7.32
N PRO A 217 -13.85 2.52 -6.97
CA PRO A 217 -14.18 2.14 -5.59
C PRO A 217 -13.34 0.97 -5.08
N GLY A 218 -12.73 0.18 -5.96
CA GLY A 218 -11.80 -0.88 -5.62
C GLY A 218 -10.62 -0.46 -4.76
N ILE A 219 -10.17 0.81 -4.87
CA ILE A 219 -9.09 1.38 -4.05
C ILE A 219 -9.43 1.31 -2.55
N LEU A 220 -10.71 1.39 -2.21
CA LEU A 220 -11.20 1.40 -0.83
C LEU A 220 -11.38 -0.01 -0.24
N ARG A 221 -11.25 -1.07 -1.04
CA ARG A 221 -11.45 -2.44 -0.56
C ARG A 221 -10.26 -2.92 0.25
N PRO A 222 -10.47 -3.42 1.48
CA PRO A 222 -9.40 -4.00 2.29
C PRO A 222 -9.04 -5.43 1.83
N SER A 223 -9.99 -6.13 1.20
CA SER A 223 -9.83 -7.52 0.72
C SER A 223 -10.74 -7.81 -0.47
N GLY A 224 -10.51 -8.93 -1.12
CA GLY A 224 -11.32 -9.43 -2.24
C GLY A 224 -10.55 -10.46 -3.06
N HIS A 225 -11.13 -10.86 -4.18
CA HIS A 225 -10.60 -11.92 -5.03
C HIS A 225 -9.46 -11.42 -5.92
N ILE A 226 -8.61 -12.34 -6.34
CA ILE A 226 -7.49 -12.09 -7.25
C ILE A 226 -7.80 -12.78 -8.56
N GLY A 227 -7.47 -12.16 -9.69
CA GLY A 227 -7.67 -12.86 -10.95
C GLY A 227 -7.30 -12.09 -12.20
N PHE A 228 -7.59 -12.69 -13.36
CA PHE A 228 -7.17 -12.21 -14.65
C PHE A 228 -8.37 -11.70 -15.46
N LEU A 229 -8.21 -10.49 -16.02
CA LEU A 229 -9.24 -9.80 -16.80
C LEU A 229 -8.91 -9.91 -18.29
N GLY A 230 -9.63 -10.75 -19.02
CA GLY A 230 -9.37 -11.04 -20.43
C GLY A 230 -9.94 -9.97 -21.37
N HIS A 231 -9.14 -9.57 -22.36
CA HIS A 231 -9.45 -8.53 -23.34
C HIS A 231 -9.37 -9.02 -24.80
N ASN A 232 -9.84 -10.23 -25.08
CA ASN A 232 -9.84 -10.89 -26.40
C ASN A 232 -8.44 -11.27 -26.95
N ASP A 233 -7.40 -11.19 -26.14
CA ASP A 233 -6.04 -11.49 -26.54
C ASP A 233 -5.52 -12.77 -25.88
N GLU A 234 -4.73 -13.52 -26.64
CA GLU A 234 -4.12 -14.71 -26.12
C GLU A 234 -2.94 -14.36 -25.21
N ILE A 235 -2.98 -14.87 -24.01
CA ILE A 235 -1.88 -14.85 -23.05
C ILE A 235 -1.74 -16.20 -22.36
N PHE A 236 -0.56 -16.48 -21.82
CA PHE A 236 -0.29 -17.68 -21.06
C PHE A 236 0.23 -17.32 -19.67
N ILE A 237 -0.23 -18.07 -18.65
CA ILE A 237 0.08 -17.82 -17.25
C ILE A 237 0.42 -19.15 -16.59
N LYS A 238 1.48 -19.19 -15.79
CA LYS A 238 1.89 -20.38 -15.00
C LYS A 238 2.49 -19.99 -13.67
N ASN A 239 2.84 -21.00 -12.87
CA ASN A 239 3.53 -20.82 -11.59
C ASN A 239 2.84 -19.81 -10.67
N ILE A 240 1.49 -19.79 -10.67
CA ILE A 240 0.71 -18.88 -9.85
C ILE A 240 0.77 -19.36 -8.40
N ARG A 241 1.33 -18.54 -7.53
CA ARG A 241 1.49 -18.85 -6.11
C ARG A 241 1.34 -17.60 -5.26
N ILE A 242 0.80 -17.79 -4.07
CA ILE A 242 0.49 -16.70 -3.15
C ILE A 242 1.05 -16.99 -1.76
N LYS A 243 1.51 -15.95 -1.09
CA LYS A 243 1.82 -15.96 0.33
C LYS A 243 0.93 -14.93 1.00
N GLU A 244 0.03 -15.39 1.85
CA GLU A 244 -0.72 -14.47 2.69
C GLU A 244 0.21 -13.84 3.72
N LEU A 245 0.11 -12.52 3.84
CA LEU A 245 0.86 -11.80 4.82
C LEU A 245 -0.01 -11.71 6.08
N THR A 246 0.49 -12.26 7.17
CA THR A 246 -0.18 -12.08 8.46
C THR A 246 -0.09 -10.62 8.86
N THR A 247 -1.20 -10.03 9.23
CA THR A 247 -1.33 -8.62 9.64
C THR A 247 -0.29 -8.24 10.70
N ALA A 248 0.00 -9.15 11.62
CA ALA A 248 0.99 -8.98 12.68
C ALA A 248 2.45 -8.78 12.19
N GLN A 249 2.80 -9.23 10.97
CA GLN A 249 4.17 -9.07 10.44
C GLN A 249 4.39 -7.73 9.73
N LEU A 250 3.32 -7.01 9.42
CA LEU A 250 3.34 -5.86 8.53
C LEU A 250 2.82 -4.59 9.18
N ASP A 251 1.96 -4.74 10.19
CA ASP A 251 1.44 -3.63 10.97
C ASP A 251 2.54 -2.93 11.76
N ASN A 252 2.30 -1.67 12.05
CA ASN A 252 3.14 -0.81 12.87
C ASN A 252 4.55 -0.54 12.28
N ARG A 253 4.70 -0.67 10.95
CA ARG A 253 5.87 -0.22 10.21
C ARG A 253 5.56 1.10 9.52
N PRO A 254 6.11 2.21 10.00
CA PRO A 254 5.80 3.52 9.42
C PRO A 254 6.30 3.62 7.97
N PRO A 255 5.55 4.31 7.10
CA PRO A 255 6.05 4.69 5.78
C PRO A 255 7.30 5.57 5.87
N ALA A 256 8.02 5.71 4.77
CA ALA A 256 9.17 6.61 4.73
C ALA A 256 8.78 8.05 5.12
N GLY A 257 9.51 8.65 6.02
CA GLY A 257 9.26 10.00 6.53
C GLY A 257 8.25 10.09 7.67
N PHE A 258 7.71 8.94 8.12
CA PHE A 258 6.87 8.87 9.33
C PHE A 258 7.60 8.16 10.47
N GLU A 259 7.18 8.48 11.68
CA GLU A 259 7.59 7.83 12.93
C GLU A 259 6.41 7.03 13.49
N ALA A 260 6.68 5.84 14.05
CA ALA A 260 5.66 5.04 14.71
C ALA A 260 5.41 5.56 16.13
N LEU A 261 4.19 5.98 16.42
CA LEU A 261 3.73 6.26 17.78
C LEU A 261 3.40 4.98 18.55
N PHE A 262 3.05 3.91 17.85
CA PHE A 262 2.81 2.60 18.41
C PHE A 262 3.72 1.56 17.76
N ASN A 263 4.44 0.81 18.59
CA ASN A 263 5.46 -0.15 18.14
C ASN A 263 4.91 -1.57 17.87
N GLY A 264 3.61 -1.79 18.07
CA GLY A 264 2.96 -3.10 17.91
C GLY A 264 3.28 -4.14 18.97
N ARG A 265 4.00 -3.79 20.05
CA ARG A 265 4.49 -4.76 21.04
C ARG A 265 4.10 -4.44 22.47
N ASN A 266 4.05 -3.17 22.84
CA ASN A 266 3.77 -2.69 24.18
C ASN A 266 3.34 -1.22 24.17
N LEU A 267 3.07 -0.66 25.36
CA LEU A 267 2.66 0.72 25.54
C LEU A 267 3.83 1.71 25.62
N ALA A 268 5.04 1.35 25.18
CA ALA A 268 6.16 2.31 25.17
C ALA A 268 5.80 3.56 24.34
N GLY A 269 6.04 4.74 24.91
CA GLY A 269 5.64 6.02 24.33
C GLY A 269 4.21 6.46 24.65
N TRP A 270 3.45 5.64 25.37
CA TRP A 270 2.10 5.93 25.83
C TRP A 270 2.01 5.94 27.36
N GLN A 271 1.09 6.70 27.89
CA GLN A 271 0.78 6.80 29.31
C GLN A 271 -0.72 6.91 29.54
N GLY A 272 -1.20 6.54 30.71
CA GLY A 272 -2.59 6.74 31.09
C GLY A 272 -2.91 8.24 31.20
N LEU A 273 -4.04 8.67 30.67
CA LEU A 273 -4.52 10.04 30.85
C LEU A 273 -4.93 10.24 32.32
N LEU A 274 -4.51 11.35 32.91
CA LEU A 274 -4.83 11.65 34.30
C LEU A 274 -6.34 11.74 34.54
N ALA A 275 -6.78 11.45 35.75
CA ALA A 275 -8.16 11.61 36.18
C ALA A 275 -8.62 13.06 36.14
N SER A 276 -9.92 13.27 35.86
CA SER A 276 -10.54 14.57 36.05
C SER A 276 -10.34 15.05 37.51
N PRO A 277 -10.01 16.34 37.70
CA PRO A 277 -9.99 17.40 36.68
C PRO A 277 -8.66 17.57 35.96
N ASN A 278 -7.68 16.67 36.15
CA ASN A 278 -6.32 16.79 35.61
C ASN A 278 -6.18 16.18 34.20
N ASP A 279 -7.24 15.60 33.65
CA ASP A 279 -7.39 15.31 32.22
C ASP A 279 -7.35 16.60 31.37
N ASN A 280 -7.79 17.70 31.94
CA ASN A 280 -7.68 19.02 31.35
C ASN A 280 -6.19 19.47 31.30
N PRO A 281 -5.63 19.76 30.12
CA PRO A 281 -4.21 20.12 29.98
C PRO A 281 -3.81 21.37 30.79
N TYR A 282 -4.70 22.34 30.96
CA TYR A 282 -4.43 23.52 31.79
C TYR A 282 -4.33 23.16 33.28
N LYS A 283 -5.17 22.26 33.79
CA LYS A 283 -5.09 21.77 35.17
C LYS A 283 -3.87 20.91 35.37
N ARG A 284 -3.60 20.02 34.43
CA ARG A 284 -2.42 19.15 34.45
C ARG A 284 -1.12 19.95 34.49
N ALA A 285 -1.03 21.06 33.76
CA ALA A 285 0.15 21.92 33.73
C ALA A 285 0.40 22.67 35.05
N THR A 286 -0.58 22.81 35.97
CA THR A 286 -0.44 23.50 37.25
C THR A 286 -0.09 22.56 38.39
N LEU A 287 0.00 21.26 38.17
CA LEU A 287 0.36 20.28 39.19
C LEU A 287 1.84 20.44 39.58
N ALA A 288 2.11 20.36 40.88
CA ALA A 288 3.48 20.22 41.36
C ALA A 288 4.09 18.92 40.81
N PRO A 289 5.39 18.89 40.49
CA PRO A 289 6.03 17.73 39.82
C PRO A 289 5.79 16.40 40.59
N GLU A 290 5.86 16.39 41.89
CA GLU A 290 5.68 15.21 42.76
C GLU A 290 4.23 14.70 42.68
N VAL A 291 3.25 15.62 42.74
CA VAL A 291 1.82 15.31 42.64
C VAL A 291 1.48 14.77 41.25
N ARG A 292 2.09 15.39 40.22
CA ARG A 292 1.92 14.93 38.82
C ARG A 292 2.49 13.51 38.64
N ALA A 293 3.68 13.25 39.20
CA ALA A 293 4.34 11.94 39.13
C ALA A 293 3.51 10.84 39.78
N GLU A 294 2.97 11.10 40.99
CA GLU A 294 2.11 10.15 41.73
C GLU A 294 0.81 9.88 40.92
N ALA A 295 0.14 10.94 40.45
CA ALA A 295 -1.07 10.81 39.67
C ALA A 295 -0.82 10.04 38.37
N GLN A 296 0.33 10.26 37.70
CA GLN A 296 0.73 9.58 36.50
C GLN A 296 1.02 8.09 36.73
N ALA A 297 1.70 7.74 37.81
CA ALA A 297 1.94 6.35 38.18
C ALA A 297 0.62 5.58 38.32
N LYS A 298 -0.35 6.16 39.04
CA LYS A 298 -1.69 5.58 39.17
C LYS A 298 -2.45 5.46 37.83
N ALA A 299 -2.37 6.48 37.01
CA ALA A 299 -3.00 6.45 35.67
C ALA A 299 -2.37 5.38 34.77
N ASN A 300 -1.06 5.16 34.85
CA ASN A 300 -0.35 4.13 34.13
C ASN A 300 -0.74 2.71 34.57
N GLU A 301 -0.91 2.48 35.88
CA GLU A 301 -1.40 1.20 36.41
C GLU A 301 -2.80 0.88 35.85
N GLU A 302 -3.70 1.86 35.86
CA GLU A 302 -5.05 1.72 35.30
C GLU A 302 -5.00 1.48 33.77
N ALA A 303 -4.11 2.17 33.06
CA ALA A 303 -3.94 1.97 31.62
C ALA A 303 -3.50 0.53 31.30
N VAL A 304 -2.51 0.00 32.00
CA VAL A 304 -2.02 -1.38 31.81
C VAL A 304 -3.10 -2.42 32.10
N ALA A 305 -4.04 -2.14 33.00
CA ALA A 305 -5.14 -3.04 33.32
C ALA A 305 -6.16 -3.16 32.17
N HIS A 306 -6.37 -2.10 31.39
CA HIS A 306 -7.47 -1.98 30.43
C HIS A 306 -7.04 -1.79 28.97
N TRP A 307 -5.77 -1.51 28.72
CA TRP A 307 -5.17 -1.43 27.40
C TRP A 307 -4.17 -2.55 27.20
N LYS A 308 -4.43 -3.43 26.24
CA LYS A 308 -3.61 -4.60 25.94
C LYS A 308 -2.99 -4.49 24.57
N VAL A 309 -1.89 -5.20 24.37
CA VAL A 309 -1.30 -5.37 23.04
C VAL A 309 -1.34 -6.85 22.69
N GLU A 310 -2.10 -7.21 21.69
CA GLU A 310 -2.25 -8.57 21.17
C GLU A 310 -2.17 -8.52 19.63
N ASP A 311 -1.41 -9.40 19.03
CA ASP A 311 -1.24 -9.53 17.57
C ASP A 311 -0.94 -8.20 16.86
N GLY A 312 -0.09 -7.36 17.45
CA GLY A 312 0.25 -6.06 16.90
C GLY A 312 -0.84 -4.99 17.01
N GLN A 313 -1.92 -5.28 17.72
CA GLN A 313 -3.05 -4.38 17.94
C GLN A 313 -3.03 -3.83 19.36
N LEU A 314 -3.31 -2.55 19.50
CA LEU A 314 -3.57 -1.90 20.77
C LEU A 314 -5.08 -1.97 21.03
N ILE A 315 -5.49 -2.63 22.11
CA ILE A 315 -6.87 -3.00 22.39
C ILE A 315 -7.31 -2.37 23.71
N PHE A 316 -8.37 -1.59 23.67
CA PHE A 316 -9.11 -1.12 24.84
C PHE A 316 -10.28 -2.07 25.11
N ASP A 317 -10.47 -2.49 26.34
CA ASP A 317 -11.47 -3.47 26.74
C ASP A 317 -12.86 -2.88 27.05
N GLY A 318 -13.00 -1.56 27.01
CA GLY A 318 -14.24 -0.84 27.33
C GLY A 318 -14.30 -0.34 28.78
N GLN A 319 -13.21 -0.46 29.57
CA GLN A 319 -13.12 0.01 30.94
C GLN A 319 -11.89 0.88 31.15
N GLY A 320 -11.85 1.68 32.20
CA GLY A 320 -10.71 2.51 32.53
C GLY A 320 -10.67 3.84 31.76
N ARG A 321 -9.48 4.36 31.51
CA ARG A 321 -9.24 5.72 31.00
C ARG A 321 -8.53 5.75 29.67
N SER A 322 -8.59 6.91 29.03
CA SER A 322 -7.88 7.21 27.78
C SER A 322 -6.37 7.05 27.92
N LEU A 323 -5.72 6.76 26.80
CA LEU A 323 -4.27 6.85 26.67
C LEU A 323 -3.88 8.22 26.09
N SER A 324 -2.71 8.69 26.51
CA SER A 324 -2.05 9.87 25.96
C SER A 324 -0.64 9.49 25.52
N THR A 325 -0.11 10.11 24.48
CA THR A 325 1.33 10.04 24.23
C THR A 325 2.11 10.59 25.41
N ALA A 326 3.23 9.96 25.76
CA ALA A 326 4.13 10.47 26.80
C ALA A 326 4.79 11.78 26.38
N ARG A 327 5.02 11.96 25.08
CA ARG A 327 5.42 13.23 24.47
C ARG A 327 4.19 14.13 24.31
N GLU A 328 4.29 15.40 24.73
CA GLU A 328 3.16 16.34 24.80
C GLU A 328 3.38 17.62 23.95
N ASP A 329 4.33 17.63 23.01
CA ASP A 329 4.73 18.82 22.24
C ASP A 329 4.51 18.68 20.73
N TYR A 330 3.51 17.89 20.32
CA TYR A 330 3.13 17.81 18.89
C TYR A 330 2.39 19.09 18.47
N ALA A 331 2.97 19.80 17.48
CA ALA A 331 2.40 21.05 16.96
C ALA A 331 1.68 20.82 15.60
N ASN A 332 2.41 20.89 14.48
CA ASN A 332 1.86 20.61 13.16
C ASN A 332 2.27 19.21 12.72
N TYR A 333 1.33 18.43 12.25
CA TYR A 333 1.62 17.05 11.87
C TYR A 333 0.61 16.46 10.89
N GLU A 334 1.03 15.40 10.25
CA GLU A 334 0.19 14.41 9.59
C GLU A 334 0.19 13.15 10.45
N LEU A 335 -1.00 12.70 10.84
CA LEU A 335 -1.23 11.54 11.68
C LEU A 335 -2.02 10.49 10.90
N HIS A 336 -1.55 9.25 10.92
CA HIS A 336 -2.24 8.08 10.38
C HIS A 336 -2.61 7.15 11.52
N VAL A 337 -3.84 6.65 11.52
CA VAL A 337 -4.34 5.71 12.53
C VAL A 337 -5.31 4.72 11.90
N ASP A 338 -5.02 3.44 12.02
CA ASP A 338 -6.02 2.41 11.76
C ASP A 338 -6.80 2.10 13.04
N TRP A 339 -8.11 2.06 12.94
CA TRP A 339 -8.99 1.76 14.05
C TRP A 339 -10.13 0.82 13.65
N LYS A 340 -10.62 0.09 14.64
CA LYS A 340 -11.77 -0.80 14.51
C LYS A 340 -12.61 -0.68 15.78
N ILE A 341 -13.93 -0.65 15.66
CA ILE A 341 -14.82 -0.44 16.80
C ILE A 341 -15.84 -1.56 16.94
N ALA A 342 -16.20 -1.87 18.20
CA ALA A 342 -17.26 -2.80 18.53
C ALA A 342 -18.66 -2.21 18.24
N PRO A 343 -19.70 -3.06 18.16
CA PRO A 343 -21.08 -2.61 18.13
C PRO A 343 -21.41 -1.63 19.25
N LYS A 344 -22.17 -0.57 18.93
CA LYS A 344 -22.54 0.54 19.84
C LYS A 344 -21.33 1.39 20.30
N GLY A 345 -20.17 1.16 19.71
CA GLY A 345 -18.93 1.77 20.15
C GLY A 345 -18.90 3.28 19.94
N ASP A 346 -18.22 3.91 20.87
CA ASP A 346 -17.87 5.33 20.90
C ASP A 346 -16.39 5.45 21.29
N SER A 347 -15.63 6.26 20.58
CA SER A 347 -14.23 6.56 20.83
C SER A 347 -13.82 7.81 20.06
N GLY A 348 -12.54 8.16 20.06
CA GLY A 348 -12.02 9.28 19.29
C GLY A 348 -10.53 9.50 19.48
N LEU A 349 -10.00 10.45 18.73
CA LEU A 349 -8.62 10.92 18.80
C LEU A 349 -8.62 12.37 19.24
N TYR A 350 -8.01 12.70 20.38
CA TYR A 350 -7.81 14.09 20.77
C TYR A 350 -6.52 14.61 20.12
N LEU A 351 -6.63 15.74 19.46
CA LEU A 351 -5.53 16.41 18.80
C LEU A 351 -5.01 17.52 19.72
N ARG A 352 -3.76 17.44 20.14
CA ARG A 352 -3.15 18.34 21.14
C ARG A 352 -3.94 18.39 22.46
N GLY A 353 -4.52 17.24 22.88
CA GLY A 353 -5.36 17.14 24.07
C GLY A 353 -6.73 17.82 23.96
N THR A 354 -7.16 18.23 22.76
CA THR A 354 -8.44 18.90 22.46
C THR A 354 -8.61 19.06 20.96
N PRO A 355 -9.80 19.26 20.41
CA PRO A 355 -10.96 18.42 20.52
C PRO A 355 -10.77 17.11 19.75
N GLN A 356 -11.76 16.22 19.84
CA GLN A 356 -11.63 14.90 19.25
C GLN A 356 -12.09 14.83 17.81
N VAL A 357 -11.36 14.02 17.03
CA VAL A 357 -11.87 13.41 15.81
C VAL A 357 -12.64 12.16 16.22
N GLN A 358 -13.94 12.18 15.98
CA GLN A 358 -14.89 11.21 16.50
C GLN A 358 -14.79 9.85 15.81
N ILE A 359 -14.97 8.77 16.57
CA ILE A 359 -15.15 7.40 16.11
C ILE A 359 -16.50 6.89 16.64
N TRP A 360 -17.39 6.48 15.72
CA TRP A 360 -18.70 5.92 16.04
C TRP A 360 -18.89 4.52 15.49
N ASP A 361 -19.79 3.72 16.09
CA ASP A 361 -20.45 2.65 15.36
C ASP A 361 -21.33 3.31 14.25
N PRO A 362 -21.08 3.03 12.96
CA PRO A 362 -21.78 3.73 11.88
C PRO A 362 -23.21 3.26 11.65
N ARG A 363 -23.73 2.32 12.45
CA ARG A 363 -25.11 1.81 12.33
C ARG A 363 -26.07 2.70 13.10
N GLU A 364 -27.07 3.24 12.40
CA GLU A 364 -28.06 4.16 12.99
C GLU A 364 -28.93 3.50 14.05
N GLU A 365 -29.27 2.22 13.86
CA GLU A 365 -30.06 1.42 14.78
C GLU A 365 -29.36 1.20 16.14
N GLU A 366 -28.03 1.23 16.15
CA GLU A 366 -27.23 1.03 17.35
C GLU A 366 -26.79 2.35 17.99
N ASN A 367 -26.60 3.37 17.17
CA ASN A 367 -26.20 4.72 17.57
C ASN A 367 -26.87 5.77 16.67
N PRO A 368 -27.83 6.57 17.18
CA PRO A 368 -28.49 7.61 16.37
C PRO A 368 -27.55 8.61 15.72
N LYS A 369 -26.35 8.82 16.27
CA LYS A 369 -25.28 9.65 15.70
C LYS A 369 -24.50 8.94 14.61
N GLY A 370 -24.59 7.62 14.50
CA GLY A 370 -23.97 6.80 13.46
C GLY A 370 -24.41 7.17 12.04
N LYS A 371 -25.55 7.83 11.89
CA LYS A 371 -26.02 8.37 10.61
C LYS A 371 -25.03 9.33 9.95
N PHE A 372 -24.27 10.08 10.74
CA PHE A 372 -23.25 11.01 10.24
C PHE A 372 -21.92 10.32 9.92
N GLY A 373 -21.65 9.16 10.54
CA GLY A 373 -20.35 8.48 10.43
C GLY A 373 -19.29 9.08 11.33
N SER A 374 -18.10 8.50 11.23
CA SER A 374 -16.91 8.92 11.99
C SER A 374 -16.14 10.02 11.29
N GLY A 375 -15.15 10.61 12.00
CA GLY A 375 -14.22 11.60 11.47
C GLY A 375 -14.65 13.05 11.68
N GLY A 376 -15.86 13.31 12.21
CA GLY A 376 -16.30 14.64 12.59
C GLY A 376 -15.50 15.23 13.76
N LEU A 377 -15.53 16.54 13.94
CA LEU A 377 -14.91 17.24 15.07
C LEU A 377 -15.95 17.43 16.17
N TYR A 378 -16.04 16.45 17.05
CA TYR A 378 -17.06 16.44 18.11
C TYR A 378 -16.97 17.68 19.01
N ASN A 379 -18.11 18.30 19.26
CA ASN A 379 -18.24 19.56 20.02
C ASN A 379 -17.56 20.79 19.41
N ASN A 380 -17.03 20.74 18.19
CA ASN A 380 -16.53 21.92 17.51
C ASN A 380 -17.71 22.83 17.09
N GLN A 381 -17.64 24.14 17.34
CA GLN A 381 -18.67 25.11 17.01
C GLN A 381 -18.24 26.07 15.89
N ALA A 382 -16.92 26.27 15.72
CA ALA A 382 -16.36 27.09 14.65
C ALA A 382 -16.26 26.28 13.35
N GLY A 383 -17.32 26.23 12.60
CA GLY A 383 -17.38 25.48 11.34
C GLY A 383 -18.19 24.20 11.44
N VAL A 384 -18.00 23.29 10.48
CA VAL A 384 -18.75 22.04 10.41
C VAL A 384 -18.15 21.02 11.38
N SER A 385 -18.92 20.58 12.36
CA SER A 385 -18.51 19.52 13.32
C SER A 385 -18.78 18.11 12.76
N ASP A 386 -19.88 17.94 11.99
CA ASP A 386 -20.24 16.66 11.40
C ASP A 386 -19.40 16.35 10.15
N PRO A 387 -19.15 15.10 9.83
CA PRO A 387 -18.43 14.74 8.63
C PRO A 387 -19.21 15.11 7.36
N LEU A 388 -18.48 15.55 6.31
CA LEU A 388 -19.06 15.92 5.01
C LEU A 388 -19.74 14.75 4.30
N VAL A 389 -19.26 13.53 4.55
CA VAL A 389 -19.78 12.29 4.01
C VAL A 389 -19.57 11.17 5.02
N LYS A 390 -20.46 10.18 5.04
CA LYS A 390 -20.26 8.94 5.78
C LYS A 390 -19.31 8.04 4.99
N ALA A 391 -18.13 7.81 5.53
CA ALA A 391 -17.06 7.08 4.85
C ALA A 391 -16.60 5.82 5.61
N ASP A 392 -17.30 5.46 6.69
CA ASP A 392 -17.00 4.29 7.50
C ASP A 392 -17.21 3.00 6.72
N TYR A 393 -16.36 2.00 6.99
CA TYR A 393 -16.66 0.62 6.69
C TYR A 393 -17.63 0.04 7.74
N VAL A 394 -18.15 -1.16 7.46
CA VAL A 394 -19.07 -1.83 8.39
C VAL A 394 -18.43 -2.05 9.77
N THR A 395 -19.22 -1.98 10.81
CA THR A 395 -18.79 -2.19 12.20
C THR A 395 -17.97 -3.48 12.32
N GLY A 396 -16.88 -3.39 13.05
CA GLY A 396 -15.92 -4.49 13.21
C GLY A 396 -14.87 -4.59 12.09
N SER A 397 -14.94 -3.74 11.05
CA SER A 397 -13.89 -3.61 10.05
C SER A 397 -12.86 -2.55 10.43
N TRP A 398 -11.63 -2.71 9.94
CA TRP A 398 -10.61 -1.70 10.09
C TRP A 398 -10.89 -0.49 9.20
N ASN A 399 -10.89 0.69 9.80
CA ASN A 399 -10.97 1.98 9.15
C ASN A 399 -9.62 2.69 9.26
N HIS A 400 -9.34 3.62 8.35
CA HIS A 400 -8.11 4.38 8.32
C HIS A 400 -8.38 5.87 8.39
N PHE A 401 -7.82 6.54 9.39
CA PHE A 401 -7.72 7.99 9.45
C PHE A 401 -6.38 8.48 8.91
N ARG A 402 -6.44 9.52 8.09
CA ARG A 402 -5.35 10.42 7.79
C ARG A 402 -5.77 11.83 8.21
N ILE A 403 -5.06 12.39 9.17
CA ILE A 403 -5.39 13.67 9.79
C ILE A 403 -4.22 14.63 9.57
N LEU A 404 -4.50 15.81 9.00
CA LEU A 404 -3.53 16.89 8.93
C LEU A 404 -3.96 17.97 9.91
N MET A 405 -3.12 18.23 10.89
CA MET A 405 -3.24 19.33 11.85
C MET A 405 -2.18 20.37 11.53
N ILE A 406 -2.60 21.55 11.04
CA ILE A 406 -1.71 22.65 10.66
C ILE A 406 -2.20 23.92 11.32
N GLU A 407 -1.38 24.49 12.18
CA GLU A 407 -1.75 25.62 13.04
C GLU A 407 -3.04 25.30 13.82
N SER A 408 -4.12 26.03 13.58
CA SER A 408 -5.43 25.78 14.20
C SER A 408 -6.42 25.06 13.30
N ARG A 409 -5.97 24.49 12.16
CA ARG A 409 -6.85 23.92 11.16
C ARG A 409 -6.63 22.43 10.96
N VAL A 410 -7.74 21.72 10.73
CA VAL A 410 -7.75 20.27 10.58
C VAL A 410 -8.35 19.87 9.24
N HIS A 411 -7.71 18.90 8.61
CA HIS A 411 -8.31 18.06 7.58
C HIS A 411 -8.36 16.62 8.08
N VAL A 412 -9.49 15.98 7.92
CA VAL A 412 -9.65 14.55 8.24
C VAL A 412 -10.07 13.81 6.99
N PHE A 413 -9.33 12.76 6.67
CA PHE A 413 -9.70 11.77 5.66
C PHE A 413 -10.02 10.46 6.39
N LEU A 414 -11.18 9.90 6.10
CA LEU A 414 -11.59 8.58 6.54
C LEU A 414 -11.68 7.68 5.31
N ASN A 415 -10.93 6.58 5.32
CA ASN A 415 -10.90 5.63 4.20
C ASN A 415 -10.67 6.32 2.84
N ASN A 416 -9.78 7.34 2.83
CA ASN A 416 -9.42 8.22 1.71
C ASN A 416 -10.50 9.21 1.24
N GLN A 417 -11.63 9.30 1.90
CA GLN A 417 -12.62 10.33 1.65
C GLN A 417 -12.42 11.49 2.62
N ILE A 418 -12.42 12.72 2.11
CA ILE A 418 -12.31 13.89 2.98
C ILE A 418 -13.63 14.06 3.74
N VAL A 419 -13.58 13.93 5.05
CA VAL A 419 -14.75 14.06 5.94
C VAL A 419 -14.74 15.39 6.69
N VAL A 420 -13.55 15.99 6.93
CA VAL A 420 -13.41 17.36 7.45
C VAL A 420 -12.40 18.08 6.57
N LYS A 421 -12.76 19.28 6.12
CA LYS A 421 -11.95 20.08 5.18
C LYS A 421 -11.64 21.46 5.76
N ASN A 422 -10.35 21.68 6.09
CA ASN A 422 -9.83 23.00 6.49
C ASN A 422 -10.66 23.67 7.59
N THR A 423 -11.12 22.89 8.58
CA THR A 423 -11.99 23.39 9.64
C THR A 423 -11.16 23.94 10.80
N PRO A 424 -11.46 25.15 11.31
CA PRO A 424 -10.82 25.66 12.52
C PRO A 424 -11.10 24.73 13.70
N LEU A 425 -10.06 24.38 14.43
CA LEU A 425 -10.16 23.63 15.67
C LEU A 425 -10.30 24.60 16.84
N GLU A 426 -11.25 24.33 17.72
CA GLU A 426 -11.47 25.16 18.92
C GLU A 426 -10.86 24.52 20.15
N ASN A 427 -10.56 25.36 21.10
CA ASN A 427 -10.16 24.89 22.42
C ASN A 427 -11.39 24.42 23.20
N TYR A 428 -11.53 23.12 23.36
CA TYR A 428 -12.64 22.51 24.09
C TYR A 428 -12.69 22.91 25.56
N TRP A 429 -11.50 23.08 26.19
CA TRP A 429 -11.38 23.36 27.62
C TRP A 429 -11.64 24.81 27.99
N ASP A 430 -11.39 25.74 27.09
CA ASP A 430 -11.67 27.17 27.23
C ASP A 430 -11.87 27.82 25.85
N ARG A 431 -13.11 27.89 25.42
CA ARG A 431 -13.47 28.42 24.09
C ARG A 431 -13.11 29.90 23.86
N LYS A 432 -12.73 30.62 24.91
CA LYS A 432 -12.24 32.00 24.81
C LYS A 432 -10.76 32.08 24.44
N LYS A 433 -10.06 30.96 24.55
CA LYS A 433 -8.64 30.85 24.22
C LYS A 433 -8.45 30.21 22.84
N PRO A 434 -7.34 30.48 22.16
CA PRO A 434 -6.98 29.74 20.98
C PRO A 434 -6.77 28.25 21.32
N VAL A 435 -6.84 27.38 20.30
CA VAL A 435 -6.41 25.99 20.48
C VAL A 435 -4.96 25.96 20.96
N LEU A 436 -4.61 24.95 21.76
CA LEU A 436 -3.23 24.76 22.22
C LEU A 436 -2.27 24.70 21.02
N ALA A 437 -1.15 25.45 21.12
CA ALA A 437 -0.15 25.47 20.04
C ALA A 437 0.48 24.10 19.81
N GLU A 438 0.64 23.34 20.88
CA GLU A 438 1.18 21.98 20.91
C GLU A 438 0.47 21.18 22.01
N GLY A 439 0.58 19.86 21.96
CA GLY A 439 -0.01 18.99 22.98
C GLY A 439 0.08 17.51 22.57
N PRO A 440 -0.36 16.62 23.47
CA PRO A 440 -0.35 15.19 23.23
C PRO A 440 -1.39 14.78 22.17
N ILE A 441 -1.22 13.56 21.67
CA ILE A 441 -2.24 12.82 20.95
C ILE A 441 -2.85 11.82 21.92
N GLU A 442 -4.19 11.81 22.02
CA GLU A 442 -4.87 10.96 22.99
C GLU A 442 -5.85 10.01 22.27
N LEU A 443 -5.92 8.77 22.74
CA LEU A 443 -6.88 7.75 22.30
C LEU A 443 -7.98 7.69 23.35
N GLN A 444 -9.21 8.05 22.96
CA GLN A 444 -10.32 8.11 23.89
C GLN A 444 -10.77 6.72 24.33
N ALA A 445 -10.85 6.51 25.63
CA ALA A 445 -11.58 5.41 26.26
C ALA A 445 -13.04 5.81 26.45
N HIS A 446 -13.94 4.96 25.99
CA HIS A 446 -15.37 5.03 26.26
C HIS A 446 -15.87 3.63 26.63
N SER A 447 -17.13 3.43 26.94
CA SER A 447 -17.68 2.20 27.51
C SER A 447 -17.72 0.98 26.57
N HIS A 448 -16.97 0.98 25.46
CA HIS A 448 -16.96 -0.10 24.46
C HIS A 448 -15.55 -0.40 23.95
N PRO A 449 -15.27 -1.66 23.58
CA PRO A 449 -13.97 -2.02 23.02
C PRO A 449 -13.67 -1.29 21.69
N VAL A 450 -12.42 -0.87 21.56
CA VAL A 450 -11.85 -0.29 20.35
C VAL A 450 -10.43 -0.82 20.16
N TRP A 451 -10.05 -1.01 18.91
CA TRP A 451 -8.73 -1.50 18.50
C TRP A 451 -8.03 -0.46 17.66
N PHE A 452 -6.73 -0.29 17.88
CA PHE A 452 -5.88 0.59 17.12
C PHE A 452 -4.62 -0.13 16.64
N LYS A 453 -4.10 0.28 15.50
CA LYS A 453 -2.80 -0.11 14.96
C LYS A 453 -2.30 0.93 13.96
N ASN A 454 -1.09 0.78 13.42
CA ASN A 454 -0.57 1.65 12.38
C ASN A 454 -0.68 3.14 12.76
N ILE A 455 -0.32 3.47 14.00
CA ILE A 455 -0.34 4.84 14.49
C ILE A 455 0.99 5.48 14.11
N TYR A 456 0.99 6.33 13.09
CA TYR A 456 2.17 6.96 12.53
C TYR A 456 2.03 8.47 12.50
N ILE A 457 3.09 9.18 12.80
CA ILE A 457 3.13 10.63 12.74
C ILE A 457 4.28 11.13 11.85
N ARG A 458 4.04 12.22 11.16
CA ARG A 458 5.05 13.02 10.48
C ARG A 458 4.87 14.47 10.90
N GLU A 459 5.85 15.03 11.60
CA GLU A 459 5.82 16.45 11.96
C GLU A 459 6.06 17.31 10.71
N ILE A 460 5.30 18.40 10.62
CA ILE A 460 5.36 19.39 9.53
C ILE A 460 6.04 20.63 10.10
N LYS A 461 7.18 21.00 9.50
CA LYS A 461 7.97 22.15 9.90
C LYS A 461 7.52 23.41 9.20
#